data_d30b5c349a5fe9eef4b75c5ba3505859
#
_entry.id   d30b5c349a5fe9eef4b75c5ba3505859
#
_cell.length_a   1.000
_cell.length_b   1.000
_cell.length_c   1.000
_cell.angle_alpha   90.00
_cell.angle_beta   90.00
_cell.angle_gamma   90.00
#
_symmetry.space_group_name_H-M   'P 1'
#
loop_
_entity.id
_entity.type
_entity.pdbx_description
1 polymer ?
#
loop_
_entity_poly.entity_id
_entity_poly.type
_entity_poly.pdbx_seq_one_letter_code
_entity_poly.pdbx_strand_id
1 'polypeptide(L)'
;GLQSSIKDYITMAYPDALILRTNSGGAKTDTGRWVWFIRWWARRVVDDEQHAGACDVHAICLGKFVAIECKVGNNKPSKEQLKYAEAVERAGGEYCLAYSLDDVVKCFDDLETRMLLERDRLDRLQQIADEFSGK
;
A
#
# COMPACT_ATOMS: atom_id res chain seq x y z
N GLY A 1 11.26 16.17 -3.24
CA GLY A 1 11.35 15.00 -4.11
C GLY A 1 10.02 14.30 -4.30
N LEU A 2 10.07 13.13 -4.90
CA LEU A 2 8.85 12.37 -5.23
C LEU A 2 8.01 12.03 -4.00
N GLN A 3 8.64 11.61 -2.90
CA GLN A 3 7.91 11.27 -1.68
C GLN A 3 7.12 12.46 -1.11
N SER A 4 7.70 13.65 -1.15
CA SER A 4 7.00 14.87 -0.71
C SER A 4 5.83 15.21 -1.62
N SER A 5 6.00 15.07 -2.94
CA SER A 5 4.93 15.29 -3.90
C SER A 5 3.79 14.30 -3.72
N ILE A 6 4.09 13.04 -3.42
CA ILE A 6 3.10 12.02 -3.12
C ILE A 6 2.29 12.39 -1.88
N LYS A 7 2.98 12.79 -0.82
CA LYS A 7 2.32 13.23 0.43
C LYS A 7 1.37 14.39 0.15
N ASP A 8 1.83 15.39 -0.58
CA ASP A 8 1.02 16.57 -0.89
C ASP A 8 -0.19 16.20 -1.73
N TYR A 9 -0.02 15.36 -2.74
CA TYR A 9 -1.12 14.87 -3.56
C TYR A 9 -2.18 14.15 -2.73
N ILE A 10 -1.77 13.17 -1.93
CA ILE A 10 -2.72 12.39 -1.12
C ILE A 10 -3.45 13.29 -0.12
N THR A 11 -2.74 14.20 0.52
CA THR A 11 -3.34 15.14 1.49
C THR A 11 -4.40 16.01 0.83
N MET A 12 -4.18 16.45 -0.40
CA MET A 12 -5.13 17.28 -1.12
C MET A 12 -6.30 16.49 -1.68
N ALA A 13 -6.03 15.34 -2.29
CA ALA A 13 -7.07 14.54 -2.93
C ALA A 13 -7.92 13.74 -1.92
N TYR A 14 -7.34 13.35 -0.81
CA TYR A 14 -7.97 12.53 0.23
C TYR A 14 -7.63 13.12 1.61
N PRO A 15 -8.33 14.17 2.05
CA PRO A 15 -7.96 14.90 3.28
C PRO A 15 -7.97 14.06 4.56
N ASP A 16 -8.75 12.99 4.60
CA ASP A 16 -8.84 12.10 5.77
C ASP A 16 -7.80 10.98 5.75
N ALA A 17 -6.98 10.88 4.72
CA ALA A 17 -5.97 9.83 4.64
C ALA A 17 -4.89 10.02 5.70
N LEU A 18 -4.45 8.91 6.27
CA LEU A 18 -3.26 8.87 7.13
C LEU A 18 -2.08 8.46 6.27
N ILE A 19 -0.99 9.22 6.34
CA ILE A 19 0.22 8.95 5.56
C ILE A 19 1.36 8.67 6.53
N LEU A 20 2.07 7.57 6.30
CA LEU A 20 3.22 7.18 7.08
C LEU A 20 4.45 7.19 6.19
N ARG A 21 5.47 7.92 6.60
CA ARG A 21 6.78 7.82 5.98
C ARG A 21 7.57 6.76 6.73
N THR A 22 7.70 5.60 6.11
CA THR A 22 8.33 4.43 6.71
C THR A 22 9.68 4.24 6.06
N ASN A 23 10.73 4.61 6.75
CA ASN A 23 12.07 4.41 6.24
C ASN A 23 12.43 2.92 6.27
N SER A 24 12.57 2.32 5.09
CA SER A 24 12.88 0.89 4.95
C SER A 24 14.35 0.54 5.14
N GLY A 25 15.21 1.53 5.44
CA GLY A 25 16.63 1.31 5.67
C GLY A 25 16.92 0.68 7.03
N GLY A 26 18.17 0.73 7.40
CA GLY A 26 18.66 0.21 8.67
C GLY A 26 19.83 1.02 9.20
N ALA A 27 20.36 0.59 10.34
CA ALA A 27 21.53 1.19 10.96
C ALA A 27 22.33 0.15 11.72
N LYS A 28 23.61 0.46 11.97
CA LYS A 28 24.44 -0.37 12.82
C LYS A 28 24.23 0.00 14.28
N THR A 29 24.18 -1.02 15.13
CA THR A 29 24.19 -0.84 16.59
C THR A 29 25.61 -0.50 17.07
N ASP A 30 25.75 -0.17 18.34
CA ASP A 30 27.06 0.12 18.98
C ASP A 30 28.04 -1.05 18.85
N THR A 31 27.50 -2.27 18.75
CA THR A 31 28.32 -3.49 18.59
C THR A 31 28.61 -3.82 17.13
N GLY A 32 28.21 -2.96 16.18
CA GLY A 32 28.44 -3.16 14.75
C GLY A 32 27.44 -4.07 14.06
N ARG A 33 26.38 -4.46 14.75
CA ARG A 33 25.31 -5.28 14.18
C ARG A 33 24.37 -4.41 13.34
N TRP A 34 24.02 -4.90 12.14
CA TRP A 34 23.05 -4.21 11.30
C TRP A 34 21.62 -4.53 11.76
N VAL A 35 20.80 -3.53 11.92
CA VAL A 35 19.40 -3.65 12.32
C VAL A 35 18.53 -2.88 11.31
N TRP A 36 17.52 -3.56 10.77
CA TRP A 36 16.53 -2.94 9.88
C TRP A 36 15.49 -2.18 10.69
N PHE A 37 15.10 -0.99 10.22
CA PHE A 37 14.09 -0.16 10.91
C PHE A 37 12.70 -0.77 10.82
N ILE A 38 12.35 -1.35 9.67
CA ILE A 38 11.04 -1.95 9.44
C ILE A 38 11.24 -3.42 9.11
N ARG A 39 10.52 -4.26 9.85
CA ARG A 39 10.47 -5.69 9.63
C ARG A 39 9.04 -6.12 9.49
N TRP A 40 8.80 -7.16 8.72
CA TRP A 40 7.47 -7.65 8.47
C TRP A 40 7.44 -9.18 8.39
N TRP A 41 6.26 -9.73 8.64
CA TRP A 41 5.97 -11.16 8.58
C TRP A 41 4.75 -11.38 7.73
N ALA A 42 4.75 -12.44 6.94
CA ALA A 42 3.58 -12.90 6.20
C ALA A 42 3.75 -14.38 5.94
N ARG A 43 3.10 -15.20 6.72
CA ARG A 43 3.32 -16.64 6.76
C ARG A 43 3.25 -17.30 5.38
N ARG A 44 2.30 -16.89 4.54
CA ARG A 44 2.09 -17.47 3.21
C ARG A 44 3.12 -16.99 2.18
N VAL A 45 3.95 -16.03 2.51
CA VAL A 45 4.96 -15.47 1.61
C VAL A 45 6.36 -15.81 2.09
N VAL A 46 6.61 -15.68 3.39
CA VAL A 46 7.95 -15.82 3.97
C VAL A 46 8.01 -16.78 5.18
N ASP A 47 6.98 -17.59 5.37
CA ASP A 47 6.83 -18.47 6.53
C ASP A 47 6.88 -17.69 7.86
N ASP A 48 7.68 -18.13 8.82
CA ASP A 48 7.80 -17.49 10.12
C ASP A 48 9.00 -16.54 10.21
N GLU A 49 9.69 -16.32 9.09
CA GLU A 49 10.84 -15.43 9.05
C GLU A 49 10.42 -13.98 8.95
N GLN A 50 11.15 -13.11 9.63
CA GLN A 50 11.00 -11.67 9.46
C GLN A 50 11.85 -11.20 8.29
N HIS A 51 11.31 -10.26 7.53
CA HIS A 51 11.95 -9.74 6.33
C HIS A 51 12.03 -8.21 6.37
N ALA A 52 12.93 -7.68 5.54
CA ALA A 52 13.03 -6.27 5.22
C ALA A 52 12.36 -6.00 3.86
N GLY A 53 12.53 -4.81 3.31
CA GLY A 53 12.05 -4.46 1.96
C GLY A 53 10.65 -3.85 1.94
N ALA A 54 10.15 -3.39 3.08
CA ALA A 54 8.93 -2.61 3.13
C ALA A 54 9.09 -1.29 2.36
N CYS A 55 7.97 -0.76 1.88
CA CYS A 55 7.97 0.51 1.14
C CYS A 55 8.33 1.70 2.02
N ASP A 56 8.78 2.80 1.37
CA ASP A 56 9.13 4.02 2.08
C ASP A 56 7.93 4.87 2.48
N VAL A 57 6.83 4.76 1.76
CA VAL A 57 5.59 5.50 2.03
C VAL A 57 4.43 4.52 2.12
N HIS A 58 3.63 4.69 3.17
CA HIS A 58 2.38 3.95 3.33
C HIS A 58 1.25 4.93 3.60
N ALA A 59 0.06 4.56 3.19
CA ALA A 59 -1.13 5.35 3.48
C ALA A 59 -2.30 4.45 3.86
N ILE A 60 -3.17 4.95 4.71
CA ILE A 60 -4.51 4.40 4.87
C ILE A 60 -5.43 5.41 4.22
N CYS A 61 -6.08 4.99 3.15
CA CYS A 61 -6.91 5.86 2.31
C CYS A 61 -8.13 5.07 1.85
N LEU A 62 -9.31 5.67 1.99
CA LEU A 62 -10.58 5.01 1.64
C LEU A 62 -10.76 3.65 2.34
N GLY A 63 -10.23 3.53 3.56
CA GLY A 63 -10.26 2.27 4.30
C GLY A 63 -9.29 1.20 3.83
N LYS A 64 -8.40 1.53 2.89
CA LYS A 64 -7.40 0.60 2.36
C LYS A 64 -5.99 0.98 2.80
N PHE A 65 -5.21 -0.05 3.13
CA PHE A 65 -3.77 0.09 3.32
C PHE A 65 -3.10 0.12 1.95
N VAL A 66 -2.33 1.16 1.67
CA VAL A 66 -1.62 1.36 0.41
C VAL A 66 -0.13 1.46 0.69
N ALA A 67 0.64 0.57 0.10
CA ALA A 67 2.10 0.59 0.18
C ALA A 67 2.67 1.16 -1.12
N ILE A 68 3.47 2.22 -1.02
CA ILE A 68 3.98 2.95 -2.19
C ILE A 68 5.50 2.82 -2.21
N GLU A 69 6.01 2.16 -3.24
CA GLU A 69 7.44 2.03 -3.50
C GLU A 69 7.87 3.07 -4.54
N CYS A 70 8.79 3.95 -4.16
CA CYS A 70 9.33 4.97 -5.05
C CYS A 70 10.64 4.49 -5.65
N LYS A 71 10.73 4.51 -6.98
CA LYS A 71 11.93 4.15 -7.72
C LYS A 71 12.35 5.27 -8.66
N VAL A 72 13.62 5.32 -8.98
CA VAL A 72 14.21 6.34 -9.84
C VAL A 72 14.78 5.69 -11.11
N GLY A 73 14.56 6.32 -12.25
CA GLY A 73 15.12 5.89 -13.53
C GLY A 73 14.64 4.49 -13.91
N ASN A 74 15.57 3.59 -14.18
CA ASN A 74 15.30 2.21 -14.59
C ASN A 74 15.44 1.21 -13.43
N ASN A 75 15.57 1.69 -12.20
CA ASN A 75 15.69 0.83 -11.04
C ASN A 75 14.41 0.01 -10.86
N LYS A 76 14.59 -1.25 -10.53
CA LYS A 76 13.48 -2.19 -10.31
C LYS A 76 13.41 -2.60 -8.84
N PRO A 77 12.23 -3.01 -8.36
CA PRO A 77 12.12 -3.55 -7.02
C PRO A 77 13.04 -4.75 -6.82
N SER A 78 13.63 -4.86 -5.64
CA SER A 78 14.40 -6.02 -5.24
C SER A 78 13.48 -7.22 -5.00
N LYS A 79 14.07 -8.42 -4.85
CA LYS A 79 13.30 -9.61 -4.49
C LYS A 79 12.54 -9.43 -3.19
N GLU A 80 13.17 -8.79 -2.19
CA GLU A 80 12.54 -8.54 -0.89
C GLU A 80 11.36 -7.56 -1.02
N GLN A 81 11.52 -6.53 -1.85
CA GLN A 81 10.44 -5.58 -2.12
C GLN A 81 9.27 -6.24 -2.85
N LEU A 82 9.55 -7.16 -3.79
CA LEU A 82 8.51 -7.90 -4.49
C LEU A 82 7.76 -8.87 -3.55
N LYS A 83 8.45 -9.50 -2.62
CA LYS A 83 7.80 -10.30 -1.58
C LYS A 83 6.90 -9.47 -0.69
N TYR A 84 7.34 -8.27 -0.34
CA TYR A 84 6.51 -7.34 0.42
C TYR A 84 5.24 -6.96 -0.34
N ALA A 85 5.37 -6.66 -1.63
CA ALA A 85 4.24 -6.37 -2.50
C ALA A 85 3.23 -7.52 -2.50
N GLU A 86 3.70 -8.76 -2.65
CA GLU A 86 2.85 -9.95 -2.58
C GLU A 86 2.13 -10.07 -1.24
N ALA A 87 2.86 -9.86 -0.14
CA ALA A 87 2.29 -9.93 1.21
C ALA A 87 1.20 -8.89 1.43
N VAL A 88 1.43 -7.65 0.98
CA VAL A 88 0.45 -6.56 1.07
C VAL A 88 -0.82 -6.92 0.30
N GLU A 89 -0.69 -7.39 -0.93
CA GLU A 89 -1.84 -7.73 -1.78
C GLU A 89 -2.61 -8.93 -1.23
N ARG A 90 -1.92 -9.97 -0.77
CA ARG A 90 -2.57 -11.14 -0.13
C ARG A 90 -3.34 -10.75 1.12
N ALA A 91 -2.87 -9.76 1.85
CA ALA A 91 -3.54 -9.27 3.06
C ALA A 91 -4.72 -8.33 2.77
N GLY A 92 -4.96 -8.00 1.50
CA GLY A 92 -6.06 -7.12 1.09
C GLY A 92 -5.67 -5.67 0.90
N GLY A 93 -4.37 -5.34 1.02
CA GLY A 93 -3.87 -3.99 0.74
C GLY A 93 -3.59 -3.77 -0.73
N GLU A 94 -3.14 -2.56 -1.05
CA GLU A 94 -2.75 -2.15 -2.40
C GLU A 94 -1.25 -1.87 -2.43
N TYR A 95 -0.59 -2.31 -3.48
CA TYR A 95 0.81 -1.99 -3.73
C TYR A 95 0.91 -1.08 -4.96
N CYS A 96 1.64 0.03 -4.81
CA CYS A 96 1.85 1.00 -5.87
C CYS A 96 3.35 1.15 -6.12
N LEU A 97 3.81 0.79 -7.31
CA LEU A 97 5.18 1.06 -7.75
C LEU A 97 5.16 2.37 -8.53
N ALA A 98 5.91 3.36 -8.05
CA ALA A 98 5.87 4.71 -8.60
C ALA A 98 7.24 5.20 -9.02
N TYR A 99 7.35 5.55 -10.28
CA TYR A 99 8.50 6.26 -10.86
C TYR A 99 8.21 7.75 -10.99
N SER A 100 6.95 8.14 -10.87
CA SER A 100 6.48 9.52 -10.99
C SER A 100 5.24 9.72 -10.14
N LEU A 101 4.87 10.99 -9.93
CA LEU A 101 3.61 11.32 -9.28
C LEU A 101 2.41 10.80 -10.08
N ASP A 102 2.48 10.85 -11.40
CA ASP A 102 1.39 10.33 -12.25
C ASP A 102 1.11 8.84 -11.99
N ASP A 103 2.13 8.05 -11.73
CA ASP A 103 1.94 6.65 -11.37
C ASP A 103 1.10 6.50 -10.10
N VAL A 104 1.33 7.36 -9.12
CA VAL A 104 0.57 7.35 -7.86
C VAL A 104 -0.86 7.82 -8.08
N VAL A 105 -1.05 8.89 -8.84
CA VAL A 105 -2.39 9.39 -9.18
C VAL A 105 -3.20 8.28 -9.84
N LYS A 106 -2.61 7.58 -10.79
CA LYS A 106 -3.26 6.46 -11.47
C LYS A 106 -3.61 5.33 -10.50
N CYS A 107 -2.71 4.95 -9.60
CA CYS A 107 -2.97 3.93 -8.60
C CYS A 107 -4.19 4.28 -7.74
N PHE A 108 -4.27 5.52 -7.27
CA PHE A 108 -5.38 5.97 -6.42
C PHE A 108 -6.68 6.11 -7.19
N ASP A 109 -6.63 6.60 -8.43
CA ASP A 109 -7.83 6.67 -9.28
C ASP A 109 -8.39 5.26 -9.55
N ASP A 110 -7.53 4.30 -9.87
CA ASP A 110 -7.94 2.92 -10.09
C ASP A 110 -8.53 2.30 -8.81
N LEU A 111 -7.90 2.56 -7.66
CA LEU A 111 -8.41 2.09 -6.37
C LEU A 111 -9.79 2.65 -6.07
N GLU A 112 -9.97 3.96 -6.22
CA GLU A 112 -11.26 4.62 -5.96
C GLU A 112 -12.34 4.08 -6.88
N THR A 113 -12.05 3.91 -8.16
CA THR A 113 -12.98 3.35 -9.15
C THR A 113 -13.42 1.95 -8.74
N ARG A 114 -12.48 1.07 -8.37
CA ARG A 114 -12.81 -0.30 -7.93
C ARG A 114 -13.67 -0.29 -6.67
N MET A 115 -13.38 0.59 -5.73
CA MET A 115 -14.14 0.68 -4.49
C MET A 115 -15.57 1.19 -4.73
N LEU A 116 -15.75 2.15 -5.62
CA LEU A 116 -17.08 2.65 -5.98
C LEU A 116 -17.91 1.57 -6.70
N LEU A 117 -17.29 0.83 -7.62
CA LEU A 117 -17.96 -0.27 -8.31
C LEU A 117 -18.36 -1.38 -7.33
N GLU A 118 -17.52 -1.71 -6.37
CA GLU A 118 -17.85 -2.72 -5.36
C GLU A 118 -18.99 -2.26 -4.46
N ARG A 119 -19.00 -1.00 -4.06
CA ARG A 119 -20.12 -0.43 -3.29
C ARG A 119 -21.43 -0.54 -4.06
N ASP A 120 -21.44 -0.16 -5.33
CA ASP A 120 -22.63 -0.27 -6.17
C ASP A 120 -23.13 -1.69 -6.26
N ARG A 121 -22.20 -2.64 -6.44
CA ARG A 121 -22.52 -4.06 -6.50
C ARG A 121 -23.18 -4.55 -5.20
N LEU A 122 -22.61 -4.19 -4.06
CA LEU A 122 -23.14 -4.56 -2.75
C LEU A 122 -24.50 -3.93 -2.48
N ASP A 123 -24.69 -2.68 -2.87
CA ASP A 123 -25.98 -2.00 -2.74
C ASP A 123 -27.07 -2.68 -3.58
N ARG A 124 -26.73 -3.07 -4.80
CA ARG A 124 -27.67 -3.81 -5.65
C ARG A 124 -28.03 -5.17 -5.05
N LEU A 125 -27.04 -5.90 -4.51
CA LEU A 125 -27.29 -7.19 -3.87
C LEU A 125 -28.17 -7.04 -2.62
N GLN A 126 -27.95 -5.99 -1.84
CA GLN A 126 -28.77 -5.72 -0.66
C GLN A 126 -30.20 -5.38 -1.06
N GLN A 127 -30.38 -4.60 -2.12
CA GLN A 127 -31.70 -4.27 -2.63
C GLN A 127 -32.47 -5.53 -3.08
N ILE A 128 -31.81 -6.43 -3.80
CA ILE A 128 -32.38 -7.70 -4.21
C ILE A 128 -32.75 -8.55 -2.99
N ALA A 129 -31.88 -8.64 -2.01
CA ALA A 129 -32.16 -9.38 -0.79
C ALA A 129 -33.35 -8.83 -0.04
N ASP A 130 -33.49 -7.50 0.03
CA ASP A 130 -34.62 -6.84 0.68
C ASP A 130 -35.94 -7.12 -0.04
N GLU A 131 -35.92 -7.12 -1.38
CA GLU A 131 -37.10 -7.46 -2.19
C GLU A 131 -37.56 -8.91 -1.93
N PHE A 132 -36.61 -9.86 -1.87
CA PHE A 132 -36.92 -11.26 -1.61
C PHE A 132 -37.36 -11.53 -0.17
N SER A 133 -36.97 -10.69 0.78
CA SER A 133 -37.39 -10.82 2.18
C SER A 133 -38.68 -10.06 2.50
N GLY A 134 -39.28 -9.38 1.54
CA GLY A 134 -40.53 -8.62 1.72
C GLY A 134 -40.35 -7.29 2.46
N LYS A 135 -39.16 -6.77 2.48
CA LYS A 135 -38.88 -5.48 3.12
C LYS A 135 -39.11 -4.30 2.21
#